data_4b05424dea030a71be55b388df72cb2b
#
_entry.id   4b05424dea030a71be55b388df72cb2b
#
_cell.length_a   1.000
_cell.length_b   1.000
_cell.length_c   1.000
_cell.angle_alpha   90.00
_cell.angle_beta   90.00
_cell.angle_gamma   90.00
#
_symmetry.space_group_name_H-M   'P 1'
#
loop_
_entity.id
_entity.type
_entity.pdbx_description
1 polymer ?
#
loop_
_entity_poly.entity_id
_entity_poly.type
_entity_poly.pdbx_seq_one_letter_code
_entity_poly.pdbx_strand_id
1 'polypeptide(L)'
;MKPSEFPPPFDPGEFIAAPSDPEDERIEVGVLIVGAGPAGLACAIRLGQLLEDAPEIAERLGDVPVAVLEKGKQPGSHLLSGAVVNPRSLRTLFKDRVRTADMPFLGRVEHEGVYFLTRERAVRIPAPPTMRNHGNFVASLSQLGRWLAERAEGGGATILPETAAAKLLLTDGRVRGVRTGDRGRGRAGDELANFEPGSDVLARVTVLAEGTQGHLTGVALSRLGLDGENPQVWALGVKEVWRVVKPLDRVIHTMGWPLRAGAKYREFGGSFIYPMGSDMVTVGMVVGLDHRDVELSVHDLLQEFKTHPLVREILEGGERIAWGAKTIPEGGFLSVPRRLSAPGLLICGDGAGLVNVPALKGIHYAVESGRLAAEAAFAALQPGETPWRPGALDGYDAALRESFIWEDLKRVRNMRQAFGRGFWLGGALAGAMTATRGAFPPGNARTEPDVEQEVFSTGRAAAYPDADGKLTFDKLSSVFLSGNKTRDDAPNHIRVRTDVPKELAELWEHMCPAQVYEAVEGGVEVTASNCVQCGAITAKGGRLTPPEGGSGPEYTLT
;
A
#
# COMPACT_ATOMS: atom_id res chain seq x y z
N MET A 1 -20.52 -0.62 19.02
CA MET A 1 -19.33 0.05 19.57
C MET A 1 -18.46 0.60 18.44
N LYS A 2 -17.55 1.51 18.74
CA LYS A 2 -16.61 2.07 17.75
C LYS A 2 -15.18 1.68 18.13
N PRO A 3 -14.33 1.26 17.18
CA PRO A 3 -12.92 0.97 17.45
C PRO A 3 -12.14 2.17 18.01
N SER A 4 -12.52 3.41 17.69
CA SER A 4 -11.91 4.65 18.20
C SER A 4 -12.04 4.85 19.72
N GLU A 5 -12.97 4.16 20.38
CA GLU A 5 -13.11 4.18 21.84
C GLU A 5 -11.95 3.46 22.55
N PHE A 6 -11.15 2.68 21.80
CA PHE A 6 -10.03 1.89 22.32
C PHE A 6 -8.73 2.20 21.53
N PRO A 7 -8.21 3.44 21.64
CA PRO A 7 -7.03 3.84 20.88
C PRO A 7 -5.79 3.03 21.29
N PRO A 8 -4.87 2.78 20.33
CA PRO A 8 -3.65 2.05 20.60
C PRO A 8 -2.71 2.86 21.52
N PRO A 9 -1.83 2.20 22.29
CA PRO A 9 -0.76 2.86 23.02
C PRO A 9 0.31 3.37 22.02
N PHE A 10 0.06 4.53 21.42
CA PHE A 10 0.91 5.10 20.37
C PHE A 10 0.99 6.63 20.51
N ASP A 11 2.21 7.15 20.67
CA ASP A 11 2.52 8.57 20.58
C ASP A 11 3.43 8.82 19.36
N PRO A 12 3.01 9.63 18.37
CA PRO A 12 3.87 10.00 17.25
C PRO A 12 5.20 10.64 17.68
N GLY A 13 5.25 11.28 18.86
CA GLY A 13 6.47 11.89 19.41
C GLY A 13 7.59 10.89 19.68
N GLU A 14 7.28 9.62 20.00
CA GLU A 14 8.27 8.55 20.19
C GLU A 14 9.12 8.30 18.93
N PHE A 15 8.59 8.64 17.76
CA PHE A 15 9.18 8.38 16.45
C PHE A 15 9.81 9.63 15.81
N ILE A 16 10.12 10.62 16.64
CA ILE A 16 10.87 11.82 16.27
C ILE A 16 12.10 11.91 17.17
N ALA A 17 13.24 12.22 16.59
CA ALA A 17 14.49 12.45 17.31
C ALA A 17 15.26 13.62 16.69
N ALA A 18 16.17 14.21 17.46
CA ALA A 18 17.24 15.01 16.92
C ALA A 18 18.36 14.06 16.40
N PRO A 19 19.20 14.50 15.46
CA PRO A 19 20.41 13.77 15.10
C PRO A 19 21.28 13.47 16.33
N SER A 20 21.90 12.28 16.34
CA SER A 20 22.79 11.83 17.41
C SER A 20 24.03 12.73 17.55
N ASP A 21 24.64 12.69 18.74
CA ASP A 21 25.94 13.23 19.05
C ASP A 21 26.74 12.11 19.73
N PRO A 22 27.96 11.77 19.31
CA PRO A 22 28.83 12.50 18.38
C PRO A 22 28.50 12.34 16.89
N GLU A 23 29.04 13.23 16.06
CA GLU A 23 28.78 13.27 14.60
C GLU A 23 29.35 12.08 13.82
N ASP A 24 30.38 11.41 14.34
CA ASP A 24 31.01 10.22 13.75
C ASP A 24 30.10 8.97 13.75
N GLU A 25 28.99 8.98 14.50
CA GLU A 25 27.96 7.92 14.46
C GLU A 25 26.91 8.13 13.35
N ARG A 26 27.11 9.12 12.47
CA ARG A 26 26.15 9.49 11.42
C ARG A 26 26.60 9.02 10.06
N ILE A 27 25.64 8.57 9.25
CA ILE A 27 25.83 8.27 7.83
C ILE A 27 25.26 9.45 7.03
N GLU A 28 26.09 10.09 6.21
CA GLU A 28 25.63 11.19 5.36
C GLU A 28 25.38 10.72 3.93
N VAL A 29 24.22 11.10 3.37
CA VAL A 29 23.85 10.82 1.99
C VAL A 29 23.29 12.08 1.32
N GLY A 30 23.30 12.13 0.00
CA GLY A 30 22.74 13.26 -0.73
C GLY A 30 21.21 13.32 -0.61
N VAL A 31 20.52 12.33 -1.16
CA VAL A 31 19.07 12.14 -1.09
C VAL A 31 18.78 10.77 -0.47
N LEU A 32 17.96 10.76 0.56
CA LEU A 32 17.49 9.54 1.23
C LEU A 32 16.06 9.23 0.80
N ILE A 33 15.84 8.03 0.29
CA ILE A 33 14.51 7.53 -0.09
C ILE A 33 14.14 6.40 0.88
N VAL A 34 12.99 6.50 1.53
CA VAL A 34 12.48 5.50 2.46
C VAL A 34 11.40 4.67 1.76
N GLY A 35 11.74 3.44 1.39
CA GLY A 35 10.90 2.46 0.71
C GLY A 35 11.30 2.22 -0.74
N ALA A 36 11.69 0.98 -1.06
CA ALA A 36 12.02 0.50 -2.41
C ALA A 36 10.78 -0.04 -3.14
N GLY A 37 9.66 0.69 -3.05
CA GLY A 37 8.46 0.47 -3.86
C GLY A 37 8.51 1.24 -5.19
N PRO A 38 7.47 1.13 -6.05
CA PRO A 38 7.45 1.79 -7.36
C PRO A 38 7.71 3.30 -7.33
N ALA A 39 7.23 4.00 -6.29
CA ALA A 39 7.47 5.44 -6.14
C ALA A 39 8.93 5.76 -5.78
N GLY A 40 9.48 5.09 -4.76
CA GLY A 40 10.86 5.32 -4.33
C GLY A 40 11.87 4.93 -5.40
N LEU A 41 11.67 3.79 -6.05
CA LEU A 41 12.55 3.34 -7.14
C LEU A 41 12.46 4.24 -8.38
N ALA A 42 11.26 4.75 -8.71
CA ALA A 42 11.13 5.75 -9.78
C ALA A 42 11.84 7.07 -9.45
N CYS A 43 11.80 7.48 -8.17
CA CYS A 43 12.56 8.62 -7.67
C CYS A 43 14.07 8.38 -7.80
N ALA A 44 14.57 7.23 -7.35
CA ALA A 44 15.99 6.87 -7.44
C ALA A 44 16.49 6.82 -8.89
N ILE A 45 15.73 6.15 -9.78
CA ILE A 45 16.06 6.08 -11.23
C ILE A 45 16.13 7.48 -11.83
N ARG A 46 15.12 8.33 -11.54
CA ARG A 46 15.09 9.68 -12.12
C ARG A 46 16.21 10.58 -11.59
N LEU A 47 16.54 10.47 -10.29
CA LEU A 47 17.69 11.16 -9.71
C LEU A 47 18.99 10.69 -10.37
N GLY A 48 19.22 9.39 -10.54
CA GLY A 48 20.39 8.87 -11.25
C GLY A 48 20.53 9.47 -12.66
N GLN A 49 19.41 9.54 -13.42
CA GLN A 49 19.40 10.17 -14.75
C GLN A 49 19.78 11.66 -14.72
N LEU A 50 19.27 12.40 -13.72
CA LEU A 50 19.56 13.84 -13.58
C LEU A 50 21.00 14.10 -13.14
N LEU A 51 21.55 13.24 -12.27
CA LEU A 51 22.92 13.33 -11.79
C LEU A 51 23.94 12.88 -12.86
N GLU A 52 23.56 11.95 -13.75
CA GLU A 52 24.36 11.60 -14.93
C GLU A 52 24.60 12.82 -15.83
N ASP A 53 23.57 13.68 -15.98
CA ASP A 53 23.65 14.92 -16.75
C ASP A 53 24.30 16.10 -16.00
N ALA A 54 24.57 15.97 -14.68
CA ALA A 54 25.11 17.02 -13.80
C ALA A 54 26.11 16.46 -12.78
N PRO A 55 27.29 15.98 -13.23
CA PRO A 55 28.29 15.33 -12.38
C PRO A 55 28.82 16.23 -11.24
N GLU A 56 28.86 17.53 -11.43
CA GLU A 56 29.27 18.49 -10.40
C GLU A 56 28.31 18.54 -9.21
N ILE A 57 27.03 18.22 -9.43
CA ILE A 57 26.05 18.10 -8.35
C ILE A 57 26.24 16.76 -7.64
N ALA A 58 26.46 15.67 -8.40
CA ALA A 58 26.71 14.35 -7.84
C ALA A 58 27.94 14.39 -6.89
N GLU A 59 29.04 14.97 -7.31
CA GLU A 59 30.27 15.15 -6.48
C GLU A 59 29.99 15.92 -5.18
N ARG A 60 29.14 16.95 -5.22
CA ARG A 60 28.76 17.73 -4.03
C ARG A 60 27.85 16.96 -3.06
N LEU A 61 27.21 15.91 -3.50
CA LEU A 61 26.35 15.04 -2.66
C LEU A 61 27.17 13.99 -1.90
N GLY A 62 28.47 13.85 -2.19
CA GLY A 62 29.37 12.94 -1.52
C GLY A 62 29.36 11.53 -2.12
N ASP A 63 29.90 10.56 -1.37
CA ASP A 63 30.13 9.19 -1.85
C ASP A 63 28.82 8.42 -2.14
N VAL A 64 27.71 8.80 -1.47
CA VAL A 64 26.40 8.19 -1.65
C VAL A 64 25.38 9.27 -2.05
N PRO A 65 25.33 9.66 -3.33
CA PRO A 65 24.40 10.69 -3.80
C PRO A 65 22.94 10.34 -3.60
N VAL A 66 22.57 9.05 -3.74
CA VAL A 66 21.20 8.56 -3.59
C VAL A 66 21.22 7.25 -2.80
N ALA A 67 20.57 7.22 -1.64
CA ALA A 67 20.35 6.02 -0.83
C ALA A 67 18.86 5.66 -0.77
N VAL A 68 18.55 4.37 -0.81
CA VAL A 68 17.19 3.83 -0.67
C VAL A 68 17.15 2.81 0.46
N LEU A 69 16.36 3.06 1.50
CA LEU A 69 16.12 2.09 2.57
C LEU A 69 14.96 1.18 2.20
N GLU A 70 15.12 -0.11 2.38
CA GLU A 70 14.06 -1.12 2.24
C GLU A 70 13.99 -1.98 3.49
N LYS A 71 12.82 -2.00 4.15
CA LYS A 71 12.63 -2.79 5.37
C LYS A 71 12.53 -4.28 5.11
N GLY A 72 12.05 -4.68 3.93
CA GLY A 72 11.95 -6.08 3.53
C GLY A 72 13.32 -6.69 3.21
N LYS A 73 13.36 -8.00 3.09
CA LYS A 73 14.59 -8.74 2.79
C LYS A 73 15.24 -8.32 1.47
N GLN A 74 14.44 -7.89 0.52
CA GLN A 74 14.85 -7.34 -0.77
C GLN A 74 13.72 -6.49 -1.37
N PRO A 75 14.00 -5.60 -2.32
CA PRO A 75 12.96 -4.89 -3.07
C PRO A 75 11.95 -5.88 -3.65
N GLY A 76 10.66 -5.55 -3.53
CA GLY A 76 9.57 -6.42 -4.00
C GLY A 76 8.99 -7.37 -2.94
N SER A 77 9.71 -7.67 -1.83
CA SER A 77 9.25 -8.62 -0.81
C SER A 77 7.93 -8.23 -0.15
N HIS A 78 7.65 -6.94 -0.01
CA HIS A 78 6.42 -6.41 0.60
C HIS A 78 5.43 -5.83 -0.44
N LEU A 79 5.69 -6.03 -1.75
CA LEU A 79 4.85 -5.49 -2.81
C LEU A 79 3.77 -6.47 -3.24
N LEU A 80 2.52 -6.00 -3.18
CA LEU A 80 1.34 -6.76 -3.59
C LEU A 80 0.36 -5.85 -4.34
N SER A 81 -0.10 -6.32 -5.50
CA SER A 81 -1.19 -5.67 -6.23
C SER A 81 -1.90 -6.66 -7.13
N GLY A 82 -3.04 -6.31 -7.69
CA GLY A 82 -3.78 -7.08 -8.66
C GLY A 82 -2.97 -7.73 -9.79
N ALA A 83 -2.11 -7.18 -10.56
CA ALA A 83 -1.86 -5.83 -10.94
C ALA A 83 -2.12 -5.67 -12.44
N VAL A 84 -2.98 -4.75 -12.80
CA VAL A 84 -3.09 -4.27 -14.18
C VAL A 84 -2.46 -2.89 -14.24
N VAL A 85 -1.32 -2.79 -14.91
CA VAL A 85 -0.46 -1.60 -14.95
C VAL A 85 -0.74 -0.77 -16.19
N ASN A 86 -0.99 0.53 -16.00
CA ASN A 86 -0.92 1.50 -17.08
C ASN A 86 0.56 1.86 -17.30
N PRO A 87 1.13 1.61 -18.51
CA PRO A 87 2.56 1.80 -18.75
C PRO A 87 2.98 3.27 -18.91
N ARG A 88 2.04 4.23 -18.85
CA ARG A 88 2.28 5.64 -19.13
C ARG A 88 3.49 6.21 -18.38
N SER A 89 3.50 6.08 -17.06
CA SER A 89 4.55 6.67 -16.23
C SER A 89 5.89 5.96 -16.38
N LEU A 90 5.89 4.64 -16.57
CA LEU A 90 7.13 3.91 -16.88
C LEU A 90 7.71 4.35 -18.24
N ARG A 91 6.87 4.56 -19.24
CA ARG A 91 7.31 5.12 -20.54
C ARG A 91 7.88 6.54 -20.40
N THR A 92 7.27 7.37 -19.55
CA THR A 92 7.78 8.72 -19.26
C THR A 92 9.11 8.67 -18.50
N LEU A 93 9.25 7.77 -17.54
CA LEU A 93 10.46 7.61 -16.73
C LEU A 93 11.66 7.14 -17.57
N PHE A 94 11.44 6.13 -18.43
CA PHE A 94 12.53 5.52 -19.21
C PHE A 94 12.72 6.18 -20.58
N LYS A 95 11.67 6.81 -21.14
CA LYS A 95 11.70 7.36 -22.51
C LYS A 95 12.23 6.32 -23.53
N ASP A 96 13.30 6.68 -24.25
CA ASP A 96 13.95 5.82 -25.24
C ASP A 96 14.97 4.84 -24.64
N ARG A 97 15.24 4.92 -23.32
CA ARG A 97 16.23 4.05 -22.65
C ARG A 97 15.76 2.61 -22.49
N VAL A 98 14.43 2.38 -22.36
CA VAL A 98 13.83 1.04 -22.22
C VAL A 98 12.53 0.96 -23.03
N ARG A 99 12.45 -0.03 -23.93
CA ARG A 99 11.21 -0.29 -24.68
C ARG A 99 10.17 -0.96 -23.78
N THR A 100 8.89 -0.69 -24.02
CA THR A 100 7.80 -1.32 -23.25
C THR A 100 7.83 -2.86 -23.32
N ALA A 101 8.32 -3.43 -24.44
CA ALA A 101 8.45 -4.88 -24.62
C ALA A 101 9.53 -5.52 -23.72
N ASP A 102 10.49 -4.73 -23.24
CA ASP A 102 11.59 -5.18 -22.38
C ASP A 102 11.27 -5.00 -20.88
N MET A 103 10.08 -4.46 -20.57
CA MET A 103 9.59 -4.36 -19.17
C MET A 103 8.99 -5.71 -18.72
N PRO A 104 9.00 -6.04 -17.41
CA PRO A 104 8.59 -7.34 -16.90
C PRO A 104 7.05 -7.50 -16.86
N PHE A 105 6.42 -7.26 -18.00
CA PHE A 105 4.99 -7.46 -18.17
C PHE A 105 4.68 -8.90 -18.56
N LEU A 106 3.64 -9.47 -17.99
CA LEU A 106 3.21 -10.86 -18.19
C LEU A 106 2.24 -11.02 -19.37
N GLY A 107 1.67 -9.91 -19.85
CA GLY A 107 0.78 -9.89 -21.00
C GLY A 107 0.04 -8.57 -21.14
N ARG A 108 -0.36 -8.24 -22.36
CA ARG A 108 -1.20 -7.08 -22.66
C ARG A 108 -2.67 -7.44 -22.43
N VAL A 109 -3.45 -6.51 -21.88
CA VAL A 109 -4.89 -6.67 -21.74
C VAL A 109 -5.56 -6.38 -23.08
N GLU A 110 -6.01 -7.44 -23.76
CA GLU A 110 -6.76 -7.36 -25.02
C GLU A 110 -8.25 -7.58 -24.80
N HIS A 111 -8.60 -8.47 -23.86
CA HIS A 111 -9.96 -8.79 -23.51
C HIS A 111 -10.23 -8.54 -22.03
N GLU A 112 -11.42 -8.05 -21.72
CA GLU A 112 -11.89 -7.83 -20.36
C GLU A 112 -13.36 -8.18 -20.21
N GLY A 113 -13.75 -8.53 -18.98
CA GLY A 113 -15.14 -8.78 -18.59
C GLY A 113 -15.41 -8.21 -17.22
N VAL A 114 -16.55 -7.53 -17.07
CA VAL A 114 -17.05 -7.10 -15.78
C VAL A 114 -18.35 -7.85 -15.50
N TYR A 115 -18.46 -8.46 -14.34
CA TYR A 115 -19.59 -9.29 -13.99
C TYR A 115 -20.22 -8.83 -12.67
N PHE A 116 -21.56 -8.80 -12.66
CA PHE A 116 -22.32 -8.75 -11.42
C PHE A 116 -22.64 -10.18 -10.99
N LEU A 117 -22.21 -10.55 -9.79
CA LEU A 117 -22.42 -11.90 -9.24
C LEU A 117 -23.62 -11.93 -8.31
N THR A 118 -24.43 -12.96 -8.48
CA THR A 118 -25.30 -13.53 -7.45
C THR A 118 -24.63 -14.79 -6.91
N ARG A 119 -25.21 -15.49 -5.95
CA ARG A 119 -24.60 -16.71 -5.41
C ARG A 119 -24.33 -17.80 -6.46
N GLU A 120 -25.15 -17.87 -7.51
CA GLU A 120 -25.10 -18.95 -8.50
C GLU A 120 -24.86 -18.48 -9.94
N ARG A 121 -25.01 -17.18 -10.22
CA ARG A 121 -24.97 -16.64 -11.59
C ARG A 121 -24.01 -15.48 -11.70
N ALA A 122 -23.29 -15.45 -12.82
CA ALA A 122 -22.48 -14.34 -13.26
C ALA A 122 -23.18 -13.63 -14.43
N VAL A 123 -23.58 -12.38 -14.24
CA VAL A 123 -24.21 -11.57 -15.28
C VAL A 123 -23.16 -10.58 -15.81
N ARG A 124 -22.78 -10.72 -17.08
CA ARG A 124 -21.85 -9.78 -17.70
C ARG A 124 -22.52 -8.42 -17.87
N ILE A 125 -21.83 -7.37 -17.43
CA ILE A 125 -22.27 -5.99 -17.56
C ILE A 125 -21.27 -5.20 -18.42
N PRO A 126 -21.68 -4.08 -19.05
CA PRO A 126 -20.75 -3.20 -19.73
C PRO A 126 -19.68 -2.69 -18.77
N ALA A 127 -18.40 -2.74 -19.16
CA ALA A 127 -17.31 -2.22 -18.36
C ALA A 127 -17.49 -0.71 -18.14
N PRO A 128 -17.58 -0.24 -16.86
CA PRO A 128 -17.59 1.19 -16.59
C PRO A 128 -16.36 1.86 -17.23
N PRO A 129 -16.50 3.08 -17.78
CA PRO A 129 -15.38 3.77 -18.44
C PRO A 129 -14.12 3.88 -17.59
N THR A 130 -14.27 4.03 -16.27
CA THR A 130 -13.16 4.08 -15.30
C THR A 130 -12.42 2.73 -15.16
N MET A 131 -13.08 1.61 -15.40
CA MET A 131 -12.54 0.25 -15.23
C MET A 131 -11.97 -0.35 -16.53
N ARG A 132 -11.94 0.42 -17.64
CA ARG A 132 -11.40 -0.08 -18.89
C ARG A 132 -9.90 -0.26 -18.83
N ASN A 133 -9.42 -1.44 -19.26
CA ASN A 133 -8.02 -1.85 -19.18
C ASN A 133 -7.37 -2.13 -20.54
N HIS A 134 -8.10 -1.99 -21.63
CA HIS A 134 -7.54 -2.23 -22.96
C HIS A 134 -6.26 -1.43 -23.18
N GLY A 135 -5.18 -2.12 -23.55
CA GLY A 135 -3.86 -1.53 -23.78
C GLY A 135 -2.98 -1.39 -22.52
N ASN A 136 -3.51 -1.69 -21.33
CA ASN A 136 -2.72 -1.88 -20.12
C ASN A 136 -2.03 -3.26 -20.13
N PHE A 137 -1.20 -3.52 -19.13
CA PHE A 137 -0.45 -4.77 -19.01
C PHE A 137 -0.68 -5.43 -17.65
N VAL A 138 -0.75 -6.75 -17.66
CA VAL A 138 -0.70 -7.53 -16.41
C VAL A 138 0.76 -7.67 -15.98
N ALA A 139 1.02 -7.55 -14.69
CA ALA A 139 2.36 -7.68 -14.10
C ALA A 139 2.29 -8.36 -12.72
N SER A 140 3.41 -8.89 -12.26
CA SER A 140 3.66 -9.11 -10.85
C SER A 140 4.34 -7.87 -10.27
N LEU A 141 3.74 -7.26 -9.23
CA LEU A 141 4.30 -6.04 -8.65
C LEU A 141 5.61 -6.32 -7.92
N SER A 142 5.75 -7.48 -7.30
CA SER A 142 7.00 -7.91 -6.67
C SER A 142 8.13 -8.07 -7.70
N GLN A 143 7.87 -8.65 -8.86
CA GLN A 143 8.85 -8.74 -9.96
C GLN A 143 9.16 -7.38 -10.59
N LEU A 144 8.14 -6.54 -10.80
CA LEU A 144 8.35 -5.18 -11.29
C LEU A 144 9.22 -4.36 -10.32
N GLY A 145 9.00 -4.53 -9.00
CA GLY A 145 9.81 -3.88 -7.97
C GLY A 145 11.30 -4.29 -8.05
N ARG A 146 11.59 -5.59 -8.19
CA ARG A 146 12.97 -6.08 -8.35
C ARG A 146 13.61 -5.53 -9.63
N TRP A 147 12.88 -5.58 -10.72
CA TRP A 147 13.36 -5.04 -12.00
C TRP A 147 13.65 -3.54 -11.94
N LEU A 148 12.82 -2.74 -11.23
CA LEU A 148 13.07 -1.32 -11.00
C LEU A 148 14.29 -1.10 -10.09
N ALA A 149 14.49 -1.94 -9.07
CA ALA A 149 15.63 -1.87 -8.17
C ALA A 149 16.97 -2.06 -8.92
N GLU A 150 17.06 -3.09 -9.78
CA GLU A 150 18.21 -3.29 -10.67
C GLU A 150 18.52 -2.05 -11.54
N ARG A 151 17.48 -1.35 -12.00
CA ARG A 151 17.64 -0.13 -12.80
C ARG A 151 18.08 1.08 -11.97
N ALA A 152 17.62 1.16 -10.70
CA ALA A 152 18.04 2.20 -9.78
C ALA A 152 19.52 2.01 -9.40
N GLU A 153 19.93 0.79 -9.06
CA GLU A 153 21.33 0.46 -8.76
C GLU A 153 22.24 0.67 -9.97
N GLY A 154 21.81 0.25 -11.16
CA GLY A 154 22.52 0.52 -12.42
C GLY A 154 22.62 2.01 -12.76
N GLY A 155 21.78 2.87 -12.17
CA GLY A 155 21.83 4.34 -12.24
C GLY A 155 22.58 5.01 -11.09
N GLY A 156 23.29 4.23 -10.24
CA GLY A 156 24.13 4.75 -9.16
C GLY A 156 23.43 4.94 -7.81
N ALA A 157 22.19 4.45 -7.64
CA ALA A 157 21.56 4.45 -6.32
C ALA A 157 22.08 3.29 -5.45
N THR A 158 22.31 3.55 -4.16
CA THR A 158 22.65 2.53 -3.16
C THR A 158 21.37 2.06 -2.48
N ILE A 159 20.98 0.81 -2.68
CA ILE A 159 19.82 0.21 -2.00
C ILE A 159 20.29 -0.54 -0.76
N LEU A 160 19.69 -0.25 0.38
CA LEU A 160 19.97 -0.87 1.68
C LEU A 160 18.76 -1.73 2.08
N PRO A 161 18.74 -3.02 1.73
CA PRO A 161 17.69 -3.95 2.16
C PRO A 161 17.82 -4.25 3.66
N GLU A 162 16.78 -4.88 4.21
CA GLU A 162 16.69 -5.23 5.64
C GLU A 162 16.93 -4.03 6.58
N THR A 163 16.62 -2.81 6.12
CA THR A 163 16.87 -1.57 6.85
C THR A 163 15.55 -0.80 7.02
N ALA A 164 14.97 -0.91 8.21
CA ALA A 164 13.73 -0.22 8.56
C ALA A 164 14.03 1.21 9.06
N ALA A 165 13.37 2.22 8.51
CA ALA A 165 13.40 3.58 9.06
C ALA A 165 12.45 3.64 10.27
N ALA A 166 12.98 3.88 11.47
CA ALA A 166 12.25 3.84 12.73
C ALA A 166 11.84 5.22 13.24
N LYS A 167 12.71 6.24 13.10
CA LYS A 167 12.42 7.60 13.57
C LYS A 167 12.74 8.65 12.51
N LEU A 168 11.94 9.70 12.49
CA LEU A 168 12.21 10.90 11.68
C LEU A 168 13.17 11.81 12.43
N LEU A 169 14.27 12.20 11.82
CA LEU A 169 15.22 13.16 12.39
C LEU A 169 14.77 14.59 12.08
N LEU A 170 14.47 15.35 13.11
CA LEU A 170 13.91 16.68 13.00
C LEU A 170 14.74 17.70 13.81
N THR A 171 15.11 18.81 13.18
CA THR A 171 15.79 19.94 13.82
C THR A 171 15.14 21.24 13.37
N ASP A 172 14.65 22.05 14.29
CA ASP A 172 14.02 23.36 14.01
C ASP A 172 12.92 23.30 12.94
N GLY A 173 12.08 22.25 12.97
CA GLY A 173 11.02 22.03 11.99
C GLY A 173 11.50 21.57 10.60
N ARG A 174 12.76 21.18 10.46
CA ARG A 174 13.39 20.71 9.22
C ARG A 174 13.71 19.23 9.33
N VAL A 175 13.31 18.46 8.34
CA VAL A 175 13.67 17.04 8.26
C VAL A 175 15.12 16.91 7.79
N ARG A 176 15.91 16.15 8.55
CA ARG A 176 17.35 15.98 8.35
C ARG A 176 17.72 14.56 7.92
N GLY A 177 16.78 13.63 7.93
CA GLY A 177 17.00 12.22 7.64
C GLY A 177 16.13 11.32 8.50
N VAL A 178 16.57 10.09 8.72
CA VAL A 178 15.92 9.12 9.57
C VAL A 178 16.92 8.37 10.45
N ARG A 179 16.47 7.87 11.59
CA ARG A 179 17.16 6.84 12.37
C ARG A 179 16.63 5.48 11.96
N THR A 180 17.51 4.54 11.67
CA THR A 180 17.15 3.16 11.38
C THR A 180 16.72 2.43 12.66
N GLY A 181 16.04 1.30 12.52
CA GLY A 181 15.68 0.45 13.66
C GLY A 181 16.86 -0.36 14.18
N ASP A 182 16.83 -0.65 15.49
CA ASP A 182 17.77 -1.57 16.12
C ASP A 182 17.59 -2.98 15.56
N ARG A 183 18.66 -3.79 15.62
CA ARG A 183 18.65 -5.22 15.33
C ARG A 183 19.00 -6.02 16.59
N GLY A 184 18.53 -7.26 16.68
CA GLY A 184 18.89 -8.15 17.79
C GLY A 184 18.31 -7.72 19.14
N ARG A 185 17.09 -7.17 19.17
CA ARG A 185 16.36 -6.98 20.44
C ARG A 185 15.46 -8.18 20.73
N GLY A 186 15.40 -8.58 22.00
CA GLY A 186 14.48 -9.58 22.52
C GLY A 186 13.06 -9.01 22.73
N ARG A 187 12.11 -9.89 23.07
CA ARG A 187 10.68 -9.54 23.23
C ARG A 187 10.42 -8.45 24.26
N ALA A 188 11.20 -8.41 25.34
CA ALA A 188 11.12 -7.36 26.37
C ALA A 188 11.88 -6.08 26.02
N GLY A 189 12.51 -6.01 24.83
CA GLY A 189 13.35 -4.90 24.40
C GLY A 189 14.81 -5.01 24.86
N ASP A 190 15.19 -6.12 25.50
CA ASP A 190 16.55 -6.43 25.93
C ASP A 190 17.49 -6.63 24.74
N GLU A 191 18.78 -6.36 24.94
CA GLU A 191 19.82 -6.52 23.94
C GLU A 191 20.29 -7.98 23.91
N LEU A 192 20.13 -8.63 22.76
CA LEU A 192 20.63 -9.99 22.53
C LEU A 192 22.11 -9.96 22.13
N ALA A 193 22.74 -11.14 22.04
CA ALA A 193 24.17 -11.27 21.69
C ALA A 193 24.55 -10.68 20.31
N ASN A 194 23.59 -10.56 19.42
CA ASN A 194 23.72 -9.98 18.08
C ASN A 194 23.11 -8.58 17.98
N PHE A 195 23.00 -7.85 19.11
CA PHE A 195 22.44 -6.50 19.10
C PHE A 195 23.32 -5.53 18.32
N GLU A 196 22.66 -4.75 17.46
CA GLU A 196 23.23 -3.64 16.71
C GLU A 196 22.27 -2.44 16.84
N PRO A 197 22.74 -1.28 17.35
CA PRO A 197 21.91 -0.08 17.42
C PRO A 197 21.61 0.49 16.04
N GLY A 198 20.44 1.11 15.88
CA GLY A 198 20.12 1.84 14.68
C GLY A 198 21.02 3.07 14.48
N SER A 199 21.34 3.38 13.24
CA SER A 199 22.18 4.51 12.85
C SER A 199 21.34 5.70 12.36
N ASP A 200 21.86 6.92 12.54
CA ASP A 200 21.31 8.10 11.92
C ASP A 200 21.79 8.22 10.47
N VAL A 201 20.85 8.25 9.55
CA VAL A 201 21.10 8.51 8.12
C VAL A 201 20.64 9.93 7.82
N LEU A 202 21.60 10.85 7.71
CA LEU A 202 21.37 12.25 7.41
C LEU A 202 21.30 12.47 5.91
N ALA A 203 20.40 13.34 5.46
CA ALA A 203 20.21 13.65 4.06
C ALA A 203 19.90 15.13 3.83
N ARG A 204 20.22 15.63 2.66
CA ARG A 204 19.78 16.97 2.24
C ARG A 204 18.29 16.99 1.91
N VAL A 205 17.77 15.92 1.30
CA VAL A 205 16.34 15.70 1.06
C VAL A 205 15.99 14.28 1.47
N THR A 206 14.90 14.13 2.23
CA THR A 206 14.31 12.83 2.59
C THR A 206 13.01 12.66 1.81
N VAL A 207 12.86 11.53 1.11
CA VAL A 207 11.66 11.17 0.34
C VAL A 207 10.98 9.99 1.02
N LEU A 208 9.79 10.18 1.59
CA LEU A 208 8.99 9.10 2.16
C LEU A 208 8.16 8.44 1.05
N ALA A 209 8.53 7.22 0.68
CA ALA A 209 7.91 6.37 -0.32
C ALA A 209 7.46 5.02 0.28
N GLU A 210 7.02 5.04 1.55
CA GLU A 210 6.76 3.87 2.38
C GLU A 210 5.53 3.06 1.97
N GLY A 211 4.78 3.52 0.98
CA GLY A 211 3.56 2.86 0.50
C GLY A 211 2.37 3.03 1.45
N THR A 212 1.44 2.10 1.38
CA THR A 212 0.21 2.14 2.19
C THR A 212 0.55 2.14 3.68
N GLN A 213 -0.06 3.05 4.42
CA GLN A 213 0.09 3.20 5.88
C GLN A 213 1.56 3.32 6.34
N GLY A 214 2.37 4.06 5.59
CA GLY A 214 3.75 4.34 5.94
C GLY A 214 3.88 4.89 7.35
N HIS A 215 4.80 4.33 8.13
CA HIS A 215 4.95 4.67 9.54
C HIS A 215 5.41 6.12 9.72
N LEU A 216 6.56 6.48 9.14
CA LEU A 216 7.10 7.84 9.21
C LEU A 216 6.26 8.85 8.44
N THR A 217 5.60 8.41 7.36
CA THR A 217 4.63 9.23 6.63
C THR A 217 3.51 9.68 7.56
N GLY A 218 2.90 8.76 8.33
CA GLY A 218 1.86 9.12 9.31
C GLY A 218 2.37 10.04 10.42
N VAL A 219 3.60 9.83 10.91
CA VAL A 219 4.26 10.70 11.88
C VAL A 219 4.49 12.11 11.31
N ALA A 220 5.00 12.20 10.07
CA ALA A 220 5.28 13.46 9.39
C ALA A 220 3.99 14.25 9.12
N LEU A 221 2.93 13.59 8.62
CA LEU A 221 1.63 14.22 8.35
C LEU A 221 1.07 14.87 9.62
N SER A 222 1.01 14.12 10.71
CA SER A 222 0.52 14.60 12.00
C SER A 222 1.40 15.71 12.57
N ARG A 223 2.73 15.53 12.61
CA ARG A 223 3.65 16.45 13.26
C ARG A 223 3.83 17.77 12.51
N LEU A 224 3.79 17.74 11.18
CA LEU A 224 4.00 18.91 10.33
C LEU A 224 2.67 19.54 9.86
N GLY A 225 1.51 19.01 10.29
CA GLY A 225 0.18 19.54 9.95
C GLY A 225 -0.13 19.50 8.45
N LEU A 226 0.22 18.40 7.78
CA LEU A 226 0.08 18.24 6.34
C LEU A 226 -1.23 17.55 5.91
N ASP A 227 -2.08 17.14 6.85
CA ASP A 227 -3.29 16.34 6.62
C ASP A 227 -4.20 16.90 5.53
N GLY A 228 -4.92 16.00 4.87
CA GLY A 228 -5.92 16.31 3.83
C GLY A 228 -7.18 16.99 4.37
N GLU A 229 -8.15 17.23 3.46
CA GLU A 229 -9.47 17.76 3.81
C GLU A 229 -10.32 16.69 4.51
N ASN A 230 -10.23 15.44 4.03
CA ASN A 230 -10.83 14.25 4.62
C ASN A 230 -9.75 13.35 5.25
N PRO A 231 -10.10 12.55 6.27
CA PRO A 231 -9.24 11.46 6.71
C PRO A 231 -9.06 10.43 5.60
N GLN A 232 -7.94 9.71 5.63
CA GLN A 232 -7.76 8.55 4.76
C GLN A 232 -8.66 7.40 5.25
N VAL A 233 -9.23 6.65 4.32
CA VAL A 233 -9.91 5.39 4.55
C VAL A 233 -9.24 4.30 3.73
N TRP A 234 -9.41 3.06 4.15
CA TRP A 234 -8.61 1.96 3.65
C TRP A 234 -9.48 0.81 3.16
N ALA A 235 -8.96 0.02 2.22
CA ALA A 235 -9.47 -1.31 1.94
C ALA A 235 -8.40 -2.35 2.24
N LEU A 236 -8.80 -3.57 2.53
CA LEU A 236 -7.92 -4.74 2.59
C LEU A 236 -8.09 -5.55 1.32
N GLY A 237 -7.00 -5.80 0.62
CA GLY A 237 -6.93 -6.76 -0.47
C GLY A 237 -6.25 -8.04 0.00
N VAL A 238 -6.87 -9.18 -0.33
CA VAL A 238 -6.28 -10.52 -0.20
C VAL A 238 -6.22 -11.13 -1.59
N LYS A 239 -5.09 -11.76 -1.91
CA LYS A 239 -4.77 -12.25 -3.24
C LYS A 239 -4.14 -13.63 -3.17
N GLU A 240 -4.49 -14.48 -4.13
CA GLU A 240 -3.83 -15.76 -4.41
C GLU A 240 -3.32 -15.80 -5.84
N VAL A 241 -2.25 -16.53 -6.08
CA VAL A 241 -1.77 -16.89 -7.43
C VAL A 241 -1.93 -18.39 -7.59
N TRP A 242 -2.51 -18.78 -8.71
CA TRP A 242 -2.80 -20.16 -9.05
C TRP A 242 -2.16 -20.56 -10.36
N ARG A 243 -1.56 -21.75 -10.42
CA ARG A 243 -1.30 -22.44 -11.67
C ARG A 243 -2.60 -23.11 -12.11
N VAL A 244 -3.02 -22.89 -13.34
CA VAL A 244 -4.32 -23.35 -13.84
C VAL A 244 -4.14 -24.35 -15.00
N VAL A 245 -5.11 -25.24 -15.15
CA VAL A 245 -5.10 -26.25 -16.22
C VAL A 245 -5.43 -25.62 -17.58
N LYS A 246 -6.33 -24.63 -17.58
CA LYS A 246 -6.76 -23.94 -18.80
C LYS A 246 -6.34 -22.48 -18.73
N PRO A 247 -5.65 -21.94 -19.74
CA PRO A 247 -5.32 -20.52 -19.81
C PRO A 247 -6.57 -19.63 -19.73
N LEU A 248 -6.45 -18.52 -19.01
CA LEU A 248 -7.46 -17.46 -19.03
C LEU A 248 -7.07 -16.41 -20.07
N ASP A 249 -8.00 -16.06 -20.96
CA ASP A 249 -7.76 -15.15 -22.09
C ASP A 249 -8.12 -13.68 -21.80
N ARG A 250 -8.66 -13.38 -20.62
CA ARG A 250 -9.20 -12.06 -20.29
C ARG A 250 -9.00 -11.65 -18.84
N VAL A 251 -8.99 -10.36 -18.62
CA VAL A 251 -9.09 -9.76 -17.28
C VAL A 251 -10.56 -9.77 -16.86
N ILE A 252 -10.83 -10.26 -15.65
CA ILE A 252 -12.17 -10.33 -15.07
C ILE A 252 -12.22 -9.46 -13.81
N HIS A 253 -13.23 -8.59 -13.72
CA HIS A 253 -13.63 -7.91 -12.50
C HIS A 253 -15.03 -8.34 -12.13
N THR A 254 -15.28 -8.49 -10.83
CA THR A 254 -16.63 -8.82 -10.35
C THR A 254 -17.07 -7.87 -9.24
N MET A 255 -18.37 -7.71 -9.10
CA MET A 255 -19.03 -6.99 -8.02
C MET A 255 -20.31 -7.72 -7.61
N GLY A 256 -20.87 -7.38 -6.47
CA GLY A 256 -22.03 -8.08 -5.90
C GLY A 256 -21.56 -9.19 -4.96
N TRP A 257 -22.15 -10.39 -5.07
CA TRP A 257 -21.80 -11.52 -4.20
C TRP A 257 -20.28 -11.82 -4.21
N PRO A 258 -19.68 -12.13 -3.05
CA PRO A 258 -20.26 -12.40 -1.73
C PRO A 258 -20.50 -11.15 -0.86
N LEU A 259 -20.27 -9.93 -1.37
CA LEU A 259 -20.53 -8.70 -0.65
C LEU A 259 -22.02 -8.37 -0.58
N ARG A 260 -22.45 -7.76 0.53
CA ARG A 260 -23.86 -7.37 0.76
C ARG A 260 -24.10 -5.94 0.28
N ALA A 261 -25.14 -5.76 -0.53
CA ALA A 261 -25.45 -4.47 -1.17
C ALA A 261 -26.02 -3.39 -0.22
N GLY A 262 -26.42 -3.76 0.99
CA GLY A 262 -27.13 -2.86 1.92
C GLY A 262 -26.24 -1.81 2.54
N ALA A 263 -26.68 -0.54 2.53
CA ALA A 263 -25.95 0.60 3.11
C ALA A 263 -25.55 0.42 4.59
N LYS A 264 -26.35 -0.32 5.37
CA LYS A 264 -26.08 -0.59 6.78
C LYS A 264 -24.79 -1.36 7.02
N TYR A 265 -24.36 -2.20 6.07
CA TYR A 265 -23.16 -3.03 6.19
C TYR A 265 -21.88 -2.30 5.75
N ARG A 266 -22.01 -1.33 4.84
CA ARG A 266 -20.89 -0.58 4.23
C ARG A 266 -19.83 -1.48 3.57
N GLU A 267 -20.26 -2.57 2.96
CA GLU A 267 -19.36 -3.49 2.25
C GLU A 267 -19.09 -2.96 0.83
N PHE A 268 -18.15 -2.06 0.73
CA PHE A 268 -17.66 -1.60 -0.57
C PHE A 268 -16.48 -2.46 -1.01
N GLY A 269 -16.47 -2.90 -2.26
CA GLY A 269 -15.38 -3.73 -2.77
C GLY A 269 -15.75 -4.53 -4.00
N GLY A 270 -14.98 -5.56 -4.26
CA GLY A 270 -15.15 -6.48 -5.38
C GLY A 270 -14.00 -7.45 -5.50
N SER A 271 -14.04 -8.25 -6.55
CA SER A 271 -12.98 -9.23 -6.82
C SER A 271 -12.48 -9.15 -8.26
N PHE A 272 -11.34 -9.78 -8.47
CA PHE A 272 -10.69 -9.80 -9.77
C PHE A 272 -10.06 -11.16 -10.04
N ILE A 273 -9.95 -11.50 -11.35
CA ILE A 273 -9.18 -12.65 -11.83
C ILE A 273 -8.41 -12.18 -13.06
N TYR A 274 -7.08 -12.25 -13.03
CA TYR A 274 -6.24 -11.81 -14.13
C TYR A 274 -5.31 -12.91 -14.62
N PRO A 275 -5.13 -13.11 -15.93
CA PRO A 275 -4.13 -14.03 -16.46
C PRO A 275 -2.72 -13.53 -16.14
N MET A 276 -1.84 -14.42 -15.69
CA MET A 276 -0.43 -14.14 -15.42
C MET A 276 0.44 -15.04 -16.32
N GLY A 277 0.56 -14.68 -17.59
CA GLY A 277 1.19 -15.52 -18.60
C GLY A 277 0.25 -16.61 -19.12
N SER A 278 0.80 -17.77 -19.48
CA SER A 278 0.07 -18.84 -20.17
C SER A 278 -0.63 -19.85 -19.26
N ASP A 279 -0.13 -20.03 -18.04
CA ASP A 279 -0.53 -21.11 -17.13
C ASP A 279 -0.85 -20.67 -15.71
N MET A 280 -0.85 -19.36 -15.46
CA MET A 280 -1.15 -18.80 -14.15
C MET A 280 -2.28 -17.78 -14.20
N VAL A 281 -3.01 -17.68 -13.09
CA VAL A 281 -3.96 -16.61 -12.82
C VAL A 281 -3.74 -16.06 -11.43
N THR A 282 -4.05 -14.78 -11.24
CA THR A 282 -4.22 -14.23 -9.91
C THR A 282 -5.70 -14.01 -9.63
N VAL A 283 -6.13 -14.36 -8.43
CA VAL A 283 -7.49 -14.14 -7.93
C VAL A 283 -7.41 -13.34 -6.64
N GLY A 284 -8.26 -12.34 -6.48
CA GLY A 284 -8.27 -11.51 -5.28
C GLY A 284 -9.60 -10.90 -4.94
N MET A 285 -9.74 -10.56 -3.67
CA MET A 285 -10.89 -9.88 -3.07
C MET A 285 -10.39 -8.61 -2.38
N VAL A 286 -11.10 -7.51 -2.59
CA VAL A 286 -10.80 -6.21 -1.95
C VAL A 286 -12.07 -5.72 -1.26
N VAL A 287 -11.95 -5.34 0.02
CA VAL A 287 -13.10 -4.83 0.80
C VAL A 287 -12.67 -3.63 1.63
N GLY A 288 -13.46 -2.57 1.60
CA GLY A 288 -13.28 -1.37 2.42
C GLY A 288 -13.30 -1.69 3.91
N LEU A 289 -12.35 -1.14 4.65
CA LEU A 289 -12.25 -1.32 6.10
C LEU A 289 -13.23 -0.43 6.88
N ASP A 290 -14.03 0.38 6.19
CA ASP A 290 -15.19 1.08 6.77
C ASP A 290 -16.43 0.19 6.95
N HIS A 291 -16.32 -1.13 6.69
CA HIS A 291 -17.40 -2.09 6.96
C HIS A 291 -17.77 -2.12 8.44
N ARG A 292 -19.04 -2.49 8.71
CA ARG A 292 -19.64 -2.49 10.05
C ARG A 292 -19.86 -3.87 10.65
N ASP A 293 -19.53 -4.93 9.91
CA ASP A 293 -19.70 -6.30 10.38
C ASP A 293 -18.45 -6.77 11.14
N VAL A 294 -18.60 -7.13 12.41
CA VAL A 294 -17.55 -7.71 13.26
C VAL A 294 -16.97 -8.98 12.64
N GLU A 295 -17.81 -9.79 12.01
CA GLU A 295 -17.45 -11.11 11.49
C GLU A 295 -16.97 -11.09 10.03
N LEU A 296 -16.77 -9.89 9.45
CA LEU A 296 -16.29 -9.80 8.08
C LEU A 296 -14.80 -10.12 7.99
N SER A 297 -14.49 -11.19 7.26
CA SER A 297 -13.13 -11.62 6.94
C SER A 297 -12.90 -11.56 5.43
N VAL A 298 -11.98 -10.73 4.98
CA VAL A 298 -11.65 -10.62 3.55
C VAL A 298 -10.99 -11.90 3.03
N HIS A 299 -10.23 -12.59 3.89
CA HIS A 299 -9.68 -13.90 3.56
C HIS A 299 -10.79 -14.91 3.27
N ASP A 300 -11.76 -15.05 4.19
CA ASP A 300 -12.84 -16.05 4.06
C ASP A 300 -13.81 -15.66 2.95
N LEU A 301 -14.02 -14.35 2.68
CA LEU A 301 -14.73 -13.88 1.50
C LEU A 301 -14.05 -14.30 0.19
N LEU A 302 -12.74 -14.31 0.14
CA LEU A 302 -12.00 -14.83 -1.02
C LEU A 302 -12.21 -16.35 -1.15
N GLN A 303 -12.23 -17.10 -0.03
CA GLN A 303 -12.54 -18.53 -0.06
C GLN A 303 -13.97 -18.77 -0.54
N GLU A 304 -14.94 -18.01 -0.03
CA GLU A 304 -16.33 -18.06 -0.47
C GLU A 304 -16.45 -17.72 -1.98
N PHE A 305 -15.81 -16.66 -2.44
CA PHE A 305 -15.77 -16.26 -3.86
C PHE A 305 -15.28 -17.38 -4.79
N LYS A 306 -14.27 -18.16 -4.37
CA LYS A 306 -13.75 -19.28 -5.16
C LYS A 306 -14.77 -20.42 -5.35
N THR A 307 -15.76 -20.54 -4.48
CA THR A 307 -16.83 -21.54 -4.64
C THR A 307 -17.84 -21.19 -5.73
N HIS A 308 -17.88 -19.92 -6.19
CA HIS A 308 -18.78 -19.51 -7.27
C HIS A 308 -18.50 -20.28 -8.57
N PRO A 309 -19.54 -20.76 -9.31
CA PRO A 309 -19.34 -21.57 -10.52
C PRO A 309 -18.35 -20.99 -11.53
N LEU A 310 -18.43 -19.68 -11.83
CA LEU A 310 -17.48 -18.99 -12.73
C LEU A 310 -16.03 -19.13 -12.29
N VAL A 311 -15.75 -18.99 -10.99
CA VAL A 311 -14.39 -18.98 -10.44
C VAL A 311 -13.88 -20.41 -10.28
N ARG A 312 -14.73 -21.31 -9.80
CA ARG A 312 -14.41 -22.72 -9.67
C ARG A 312 -13.99 -23.32 -10.99
N GLU A 313 -14.69 -23.04 -12.10
CA GLU A 313 -14.36 -23.53 -13.45
C GLU A 313 -12.95 -23.10 -13.88
N ILE A 314 -12.50 -21.90 -13.48
CA ILE A 314 -11.16 -21.38 -13.81
C ILE A 314 -10.07 -22.07 -12.96
N LEU A 315 -10.36 -22.36 -11.69
CA LEU A 315 -9.37 -22.85 -10.71
C LEU A 315 -9.36 -24.37 -10.56
N GLU A 316 -10.40 -25.07 -11.05
CA GLU A 316 -10.55 -26.51 -10.87
C GLU A 316 -9.38 -27.30 -11.49
N GLY A 317 -8.80 -28.19 -10.70
CA GLY A 317 -7.60 -28.96 -11.08
C GLY A 317 -6.31 -28.16 -11.03
N GLY A 318 -6.37 -26.88 -10.69
CA GLY A 318 -5.20 -26.02 -10.49
C GLY A 318 -4.53 -26.18 -9.13
N GLU A 319 -3.42 -25.46 -8.94
CA GLU A 319 -2.61 -25.44 -7.72
C GLU A 319 -2.40 -24.01 -7.24
N ARG A 320 -2.68 -23.74 -5.96
CA ARG A 320 -2.37 -22.44 -5.32
C ARG A 320 -0.87 -22.36 -5.02
N ILE A 321 -0.19 -21.37 -5.61
CA ILE A 321 1.28 -21.24 -5.52
C ILE A 321 1.77 -20.02 -4.75
N ALA A 322 0.93 -19.00 -4.54
CA ALA A 322 1.28 -17.86 -3.70
C ALA A 322 0.02 -17.24 -3.07
N TRP A 323 0.21 -16.52 -1.97
CA TRP A 323 -0.80 -15.78 -1.26
C TRP A 323 -0.21 -14.50 -0.68
N GLY A 324 -1.05 -13.48 -0.50
CA GLY A 324 -0.66 -12.26 0.18
C GLY A 324 -1.83 -11.35 0.51
N ALA A 325 -1.58 -10.39 1.40
CA ALA A 325 -2.55 -9.40 1.81
C ALA A 325 -1.90 -8.02 1.97
N LYS A 326 -2.62 -6.95 1.60
CA LYS A 326 -2.17 -5.57 1.77
C LYS A 326 -3.34 -4.61 1.78
N THR A 327 -3.25 -3.54 2.58
CA THR A 327 -4.21 -2.43 2.52
C THR A 327 -3.94 -1.53 1.31
N ILE A 328 -4.98 -0.80 0.93
CA ILE A 328 -4.99 0.16 -0.19
C ILE A 328 -5.64 1.45 0.32
N PRO A 329 -5.06 2.65 0.08
CA PRO A 329 -5.71 3.90 0.42
C PRO A 329 -6.91 4.15 -0.52
N GLU A 330 -8.09 4.38 0.06
CA GLU A 330 -9.35 4.57 -0.67
C GLU A 330 -10.03 5.92 -0.44
N GLY A 331 -9.45 6.81 0.35
CA GLY A 331 -10.03 8.13 0.61
C GLY A 331 -10.16 9.01 -0.63
N GLY A 332 -9.31 8.77 -1.63
CA GLY A 332 -9.31 9.47 -2.91
C GLY A 332 -8.84 10.92 -2.80
N PHE A 333 -9.21 11.75 -3.77
CA PHE A 333 -8.70 13.11 -3.96
C PHE A 333 -8.73 14.00 -2.70
N LEU A 334 -9.80 13.93 -1.91
CA LEU A 334 -9.97 14.79 -0.73
C LEU A 334 -9.16 14.34 0.49
N SER A 335 -8.63 13.14 0.46
CA SER A 335 -7.75 12.58 1.50
C SER A 335 -6.27 12.69 1.14
N VAL A 336 -5.94 13.21 -0.05
CA VAL A 336 -4.56 13.58 -0.39
C VAL A 336 -4.14 14.73 0.55
N PRO A 337 -2.96 14.65 1.20
CA PRO A 337 -2.45 15.71 2.04
C PRO A 337 -2.44 17.08 1.33
N ARG A 338 -2.72 18.15 2.07
CA ARG A 338 -2.76 19.52 1.50
C ARG A 338 -1.44 19.94 0.90
N ARG A 339 -0.36 19.43 1.48
CA ARG A 339 1.02 19.56 1.00
C ARG A 339 1.71 18.22 1.14
N LEU A 340 2.52 17.90 0.15
CA LEU A 340 3.34 16.69 0.10
C LEU A 340 4.83 17.03 0.17
N SER A 341 5.12 18.30 0.47
CA SER A 341 6.45 18.84 0.71
C SER A 341 6.53 19.58 2.05
N ALA A 342 7.67 19.49 2.70
CA ALA A 342 8.07 20.30 3.86
C ALA A 342 9.59 20.54 3.81
N PRO A 343 10.17 21.44 4.64
CA PRO A 343 11.62 21.67 4.64
C PRO A 343 12.41 20.37 4.81
N GLY A 344 13.13 19.96 3.76
CA GLY A 344 13.91 18.71 3.70
C GLY A 344 13.10 17.44 3.46
N LEU A 345 11.78 17.51 3.20
CA LEU A 345 10.90 16.35 3.09
C LEU A 345 10.03 16.39 1.84
N LEU A 346 9.89 15.23 1.19
CA LEU A 346 8.88 14.93 0.15
C LEU A 346 8.13 13.63 0.50
N ILE A 347 6.85 13.54 0.14
CA ILE A 347 6.00 12.34 0.32
C ILE A 347 5.42 11.94 -1.03
N CYS A 348 5.55 10.66 -1.42
CA CYS A 348 5.08 10.18 -2.72
C CYS A 348 4.40 8.80 -2.65
N GLY A 349 3.76 8.40 -3.74
CA GLY A 349 3.09 7.10 -3.88
C GLY A 349 1.84 6.95 -3.02
N ASP A 350 1.59 5.72 -2.57
CA ASP A 350 0.41 5.37 -1.76
C ASP A 350 0.43 6.03 -0.37
N GLY A 351 1.63 6.37 0.15
CA GLY A 351 1.77 7.16 1.37
C GLY A 351 1.13 8.55 1.25
N ALA A 352 1.13 9.11 0.05
CA ALA A 352 0.43 10.35 -0.29
C ALA A 352 -1.06 10.14 -0.65
N GLY A 353 -1.57 8.91 -0.63
CA GLY A 353 -2.96 8.60 -0.99
C GLY A 353 -3.26 8.69 -2.49
N LEU A 354 -2.26 8.61 -3.36
CA LEU A 354 -2.39 8.79 -4.81
C LEU A 354 -2.92 7.51 -5.49
N VAL A 355 -4.16 7.15 -5.20
CA VAL A 355 -4.85 5.98 -5.76
C VAL A 355 -6.19 6.37 -6.35
N ASN A 356 -6.44 5.97 -7.58
CA ASN A 356 -7.73 6.11 -8.25
C ASN A 356 -8.58 4.86 -8.00
N VAL A 357 -9.40 4.91 -6.96
CA VAL A 357 -10.21 3.79 -6.48
C VAL A 357 -11.17 3.26 -7.56
N PRO A 358 -12.00 4.10 -8.24
CA PRO A 358 -12.90 3.62 -9.29
C PRO A 358 -12.19 3.01 -10.50
N ALA A 359 -10.94 3.39 -10.75
CA ALA A 359 -10.14 2.82 -11.84
C ALA A 359 -9.33 1.59 -11.39
N LEU A 360 -9.25 1.30 -10.10
CA LEU A 360 -8.38 0.28 -9.51
C LEU A 360 -6.91 0.48 -9.91
N LYS A 361 -6.42 1.71 -9.85
CA LYS A 361 -5.10 2.11 -10.34
C LYS A 361 -4.37 2.98 -9.32
N GLY A 362 -3.13 2.59 -9.00
CA GLY A 362 -2.20 3.32 -8.13
C GLY A 362 -0.77 3.34 -8.68
N ILE A 363 -0.32 2.22 -9.29
CA ILE A 363 1.09 1.99 -9.65
C ILE A 363 1.66 3.10 -10.54
N HIS A 364 0.96 3.52 -11.57
CA HIS A 364 1.45 4.57 -12.47
C HIS A 364 1.45 5.97 -11.80
N TYR A 365 0.56 6.22 -10.84
CA TYR A 365 0.61 7.43 -10.02
C TYR A 365 1.79 7.40 -9.04
N ALA A 366 2.08 6.24 -8.46
CA ALA A 366 3.25 6.05 -7.60
C ALA A 366 4.54 6.33 -8.37
N VAL A 367 4.71 5.73 -9.56
CA VAL A 367 5.87 5.97 -10.44
C VAL A 367 5.99 7.44 -10.83
N GLU A 368 4.88 8.09 -11.24
CA GLU A 368 4.91 9.49 -11.66
C GLU A 368 5.21 10.44 -10.49
N SER A 369 4.61 10.21 -9.32
CA SER A 369 4.89 11.03 -8.14
C SER A 369 6.35 10.91 -7.68
N GLY A 370 6.93 9.71 -7.76
CA GLY A 370 8.36 9.50 -7.48
C GLY A 370 9.25 10.24 -8.48
N ARG A 371 8.91 10.20 -9.78
CA ARG A 371 9.61 10.96 -10.82
C ARG A 371 9.58 12.46 -10.56
N LEU A 372 8.42 13.01 -10.21
CA LEU A 372 8.24 14.43 -9.89
C LEU A 372 8.98 14.81 -8.59
N ALA A 373 9.00 13.92 -7.58
CA ALA A 373 9.76 14.14 -6.35
C ALA A 373 11.26 14.23 -6.63
N ALA A 374 11.78 13.39 -7.53
CA ALA A 374 13.18 13.46 -7.96
C ALA A 374 13.52 14.80 -8.62
N GLU A 375 12.67 15.29 -9.52
CA GLU A 375 12.89 16.56 -10.20
C GLU A 375 12.86 17.76 -9.23
N ALA A 376 11.96 17.75 -8.25
CA ALA A 376 11.90 18.78 -7.22
C ALA A 376 13.10 18.71 -6.26
N ALA A 377 13.51 17.51 -5.85
CA ALA A 377 14.70 17.31 -5.03
C ALA A 377 15.96 17.82 -5.76
N PHE A 378 16.14 17.45 -7.03
CA PHE A 378 17.26 17.89 -7.85
C PHE A 378 17.30 19.41 -8.01
N ALA A 379 16.15 20.07 -8.23
CA ALA A 379 16.07 21.52 -8.32
C ALA A 379 16.51 22.20 -7.01
N ALA A 380 16.14 21.64 -5.85
CA ALA A 380 16.52 22.18 -4.54
C ALA A 380 17.99 21.89 -4.15
N LEU A 381 18.70 21.06 -4.92
CA LEU A 381 20.12 20.72 -4.72
C LEU A 381 21.05 21.51 -5.62
N GLN A 382 20.54 22.43 -6.45
CA GLN A 382 21.34 23.29 -7.31
C GLN A 382 22.26 24.22 -6.50
N PRO A 383 23.39 24.71 -7.08
CA PRO A 383 24.27 25.67 -6.43
C PRO A 383 23.51 26.91 -5.92
N GLY A 384 23.70 27.26 -4.65
CA GLY A 384 23.03 28.41 -4.02
C GLY A 384 21.65 28.09 -3.42
N GLU A 385 21.07 26.91 -3.68
CA GLU A 385 19.83 26.46 -3.08
C GLU A 385 20.07 25.64 -1.80
N THR A 386 19.05 25.61 -0.93
CA THR A 386 19.03 24.74 0.25
C THR A 386 17.65 24.12 0.45
N PRO A 387 17.53 22.78 0.48
CA PRO A 387 16.26 22.08 0.62
C PRO A 387 15.53 22.37 1.95
N TRP A 388 16.25 22.87 2.94
CA TRP A 388 15.68 23.15 4.27
C TRP A 388 15.06 24.55 4.39
N ARG A 389 15.19 25.39 3.38
CA ARG A 389 14.48 26.68 3.35
C ARG A 389 12.98 26.41 3.15
N PRO A 390 12.09 27.07 3.94
CA PRO A 390 10.65 26.99 3.69
C PRO A 390 10.31 27.29 2.23
N GLY A 391 9.55 26.42 1.59
CA GLY A 391 9.14 26.55 0.19
C GLY A 391 10.14 26.05 -0.86
N ALA A 392 11.34 25.61 -0.47
CA ALA A 392 12.35 25.12 -1.43
C ALA A 392 11.89 23.89 -2.24
N LEU A 393 10.99 23.08 -1.66
CA LEU A 393 10.45 21.87 -2.29
C LEU A 393 9.00 22.04 -2.78
N ASP A 394 8.40 23.23 -2.71
CA ASP A 394 7.01 23.49 -3.12
C ASP A 394 6.77 23.26 -4.62
N GLY A 395 7.81 23.24 -5.43
CA GLY A 395 7.75 22.86 -6.83
C GLY A 395 7.18 21.46 -7.07
N TYR A 396 7.35 20.56 -6.10
CA TYR A 396 6.76 19.23 -6.13
C TYR A 396 5.22 19.29 -6.07
N ASP A 397 4.68 20.03 -5.10
CA ASP A 397 3.23 20.21 -4.96
C ASP A 397 2.61 20.88 -6.20
N ALA A 398 3.31 21.84 -6.79
CA ALA A 398 2.88 22.50 -8.03
C ALA A 398 2.86 21.52 -9.21
N ALA A 399 3.95 20.77 -9.42
CA ALA A 399 4.06 19.77 -10.48
C ALA A 399 3.00 18.66 -10.37
N LEU A 400 2.70 18.19 -9.15
CA LEU A 400 1.62 17.24 -8.91
C LEU A 400 0.25 17.79 -9.30
N ARG A 401 -0.04 19.05 -8.94
CA ARG A 401 -1.31 19.70 -9.28
C ARG A 401 -1.50 19.93 -10.79
N GLU A 402 -0.41 20.10 -11.51
CA GLU A 402 -0.39 20.23 -12.98
C GLU A 402 -0.38 18.88 -13.70
N SER A 403 -0.11 17.79 -12.97
CA SER A 403 -0.02 16.45 -13.56
C SER A 403 -1.39 15.83 -13.82
N PHE A 404 -1.37 14.79 -14.67
CA PHE A 404 -2.56 13.96 -14.91
C PHE A 404 -3.07 13.24 -13.65
N ILE A 405 -2.22 13.04 -12.62
CA ILE A 405 -2.63 12.43 -11.33
C ILE A 405 -3.74 13.28 -10.74
N TRP A 406 -3.50 14.57 -10.63
CA TRP A 406 -4.45 15.51 -10.02
C TRP A 406 -5.76 15.59 -10.78
N GLU A 407 -5.69 15.67 -12.11
CA GLU A 407 -6.87 15.70 -12.97
C GLU A 407 -7.70 14.42 -12.84
N ASP A 408 -7.06 13.25 -12.91
CA ASP A 408 -7.73 11.96 -12.82
C ASP A 408 -8.40 11.75 -11.46
N LEU A 409 -7.69 12.07 -10.36
CA LEU A 409 -8.25 11.94 -9.00
C LEU A 409 -9.40 12.93 -8.76
N LYS A 410 -9.28 14.17 -9.25
CA LYS A 410 -10.33 15.19 -9.13
C LYS A 410 -11.62 14.79 -9.86
N ARG A 411 -11.51 14.13 -11.00
CA ARG A 411 -12.67 13.64 -11.77
C ARG A 411 -13.52 12.63 -11.00
N VAL A 412 -12.89 11.84 -10.15
CA VAL A 412 -13.55 10.76 -9.39
C VAL A 412 -13.75 11.08 -7.90
N ARG A 413 -13.49 12.32 -7.48
CA ARG A 413 -13.32 12.74 -6.08
C ARG A 413 -14.41 12.31 -5.09
N ASN A 414 -15.67 12.15 -5.56
CA ASN A 414 -16.82 11.80 -4.73
C ASN A 414 -17.33 10.36 -4.99
N MET A 415 -16.67 9.59 -5.88
CA MET A 415 -17.21 8.28 -6.29
C MET A 415 -17.19 7.26 -5.15
N ARG A 416 -16.08 7.17 -4.40
CA ARG A 416 -15.97 6.24 -3.27
C ARG A 416 -17.01 6.55 -2.19
N GLN A 417 -17.19 7.81 -1.86
CA GLN A 417 -18.13 8.29 -0.84
C GLN A 417 -19.59 8.02 -1.20
N ALA A 418 -19.94 7.98 -2.48
CA ALA A 418 -21.29 7.68 -2.94
C ALA A 418 -21.76 6.28 -2.48
N PHE A 419 -20.86 5.31 -2.42
CA PHE A 419 -21.16 3.95 -2.00
C PHE A 419 -21.46 3.79 -0.50
N GLY A 420 -21.18 4.78 0.31
CA GLY A 420 -21.68 4.84 1.70
C GLY A 420 -23.23 4.83 1.79
N ARG A 421 -23.92 5.11 0.67
CA ARG A 421 -25.38 5.03 0.54
C ARG A 421 -25.87 3.66 0.05
N GLY A 422 -25.00 2.65 0.02
CA GLY A 422 -25.25 1.31 -0.48
C GLY A 422 -24.92 1.17 -1.97
N PHE A 423 -24.85 -0.08 -2.42
CA PHE A 423 -24.36 -0.44 -3.75
C PHE A 423 -25.15 0.20 -4.90
N TRP A 424 -26.49 0.12 -4.88
CA TRP A 424 -27.32 0.56 -6.01
C TRP A 424 -27.36 2.08 -6.18
N LEU A 425 -27.62 2.79 -5.09
CA LEU A 425 -27.64 4.27 -5.14
C LEU A 425 -26.23 4.82 -5.38
N GLY A 426 -25.21 4.23 -4.74
CA GLY A 426 -23.81 4.57 -4.96
C GLY A 426 -23.40 4.37 -6.42
N GLY A 427 -23.76 3.24 -7.03
CA GLY A 427 -23.51 2.94 -8.43
C GLY A 427 -24.19 3.93 -9.39
N ALA A 428 -25.46 4.27 -9.14
CA ALA A 428 -26.18 5.26 -9.95
C ALA A 428 -25.50 6.66 -9.88
N LEU A 429 -25.09 7.08 -8.67
CA LEU A 429 -24.36 8.34 -8.48
C LEU A 429 -22.98 8.31 -9.17
N ALA A 430 -22.24 7.21 -9.05
CA ALA A 430 -20.95 7.04 -9.73
C ALA A 430 -21.11 7.08 -11.26
N GLY A 431 -22.19 6.50 -11.80
CA GLY A 431 -22.56 6.61 -13.22
C GLY A 431 -22.80 8.05 -13.65
N ALA A 432 -23.55 8.82 -12.86
CA ALA A 432 -23.80 10.25 -13.11
C ALA A 432 -22.50 11.07 -13.05
N MET A 433 -21.61 10.80 -12.07
CA MET A 433 -20.28 11.41 -11.99
C MET A 433 -19.43 11.10 -13.23
N THR A 434 -19.46 9.86 -13.70
CA THR A 434 -18.75 9.44 -14.91
C THR A 434 -19.26 10.19 -16.14
N ALA A 435 -20.59 10.29 -16.33
CA ALA A 435 -21.21 10.97 -17.45
C ALA A 435 -20.89 12.47 -17.47
N THR A 436 -20.80 13.10 -16.29
CA THR A 436 -20.51 14.53 -16.13
C THR A 436 -19.03 14.85 -15.95
N ARG A 437 -18.13 13.85 -16.08
CA ARG A 437 -16.67 13.97 -15.83
C ARG A 437 -16.34 14.58 -14.47
N GLY A 438 -17.12 14.23 -13.44
CA GLY A 438 -16.94 14.70 -12.07
C GLY A 438 -17.58 16.08 -11.77
N ALA A 439 -18.32 16.68 -12.70
CA ALA A 439 -19.00 17.95 -12.44
C ALA A 439 -20.20 17.79 -11.49
N PHE A 440 -20.86 16.65 -11.50
CA PHE A 440 -22.00 16.31 -10.62
C PHE A 440 -21.63 15.10 -9.72
N PRO A 441 -22.02 15.10 -8.41
CA PRO A 441 -22.58 16.26 -7.68
C PRO A 441 -21.52 17.34 -7.44
N PRO A 442 -21.93 18.62 -7.34
CA PRO A 442 -21.01 19.69 -6.97
C PRO A 442 -20.57 19.55 -5.52
N GLY A 443 -19.42 20.17 -5.18
CA GLY A 443 -18.86 20.16 -3.83
C GLY A 443 -18.04 18.91 -3.52
N ASN A 444 -17.70 18.77 -2.23
CA ASN A 444 -16.81 17.76 -1.68
C ASN A 444 -17.57 16.92 -0.66
N ALA A 445 -17.63 15.62 -0.88
CA ALA A 445 -18.25 14.69 0.06
C ALA A 445 -17.32 14.43 1.25
N ARG A 446 -17.86 14.52 2.46
CA ARG A 446 -17.12 14.19 3.68
C ARG A 446 -16.97 12.68 3.84
N THR A 447 -15.88 12.26 4.45
CA THR A 447 -15.58 10.87 4.83
C THR A 447 -15.35 10.81 6.33
N GLU A 448 -15.89 9.79 6.98
CA GLU A 448 -15.59 9.46 8.37
C GLU A 448 -14.43 8.45 8.40
N PRO A 449 -13.51 8.53 9.36
CA PRO A 449 -12.45 7.52 9.53
C PRO A 449 -13.02 6.12 9.72
N ASP A 450 -12.29 5.09 9.29
CA ASP A 450 -12.71 3.69 9.45
C ASP A 450 -12.92 3.30 10.92
N VAL A 451 -12.12 3.86 11.82
CA VAL A 451 -12.22 3.63 13.28
C VAL A 451 -13.48 4.21 13.92
N GLU A 452 -14.15 5.17 13.27
CA GLU A 452 -15.39 5.79 13.75
C GLU A 452 -16.65 5.02 13.32
N GLN A 453 -16.51 3.97 12.52
CA GLN A 453 -17.66 3.16 12.11
C GLN A 453 -18.15 2.31 13.28
N GLU A 454 -19.42 2.45 13.60
CA GLU A 454 -20.07 1.60 14.58
C GLU A 454 -20.17 0.17 14.04
N VAL A 455 -19.66 -0.81 14.78
CA VAL A 455 -19.63 -2.21 14.37
C VAL A 455 -20.65 -3.06 15.13
N PHE A 456 -21.14 -4.13 14.51
CA PHE A 456 -22.11 -5.06 15.05
C PHE A 456 -21.95 -6.46 14.43
N SER A 457 -22.30 -7.52 15.18
CA SER A 457 -22.29 -8.91 14.68
C SER A 457 -23.52 -9.19 13.82
N THR A 458 -23.35 -10.03 12.80
CA THR A 458 -24.43 -10.41 11.85
C THR A 458 -24.62 -11.92 11.70
N GLY A 459 -23.80 -12.75 12.35
CA GLY A 459 -23.81 -14.21 12.19
C GLY A 459 -23.17 -14.68 10.88
N ARG A 460 -22.36 -13.81 10.23
CA ARG A 460 -21.76 -14.11 8.92
C ARG A 460 -20.72 -15.22 9.00
N ALA A 461 -19.95 -15.30 10.06
CA ALA A 461 -18.86 -16.28 10.22
C ALA A 461 -19.31 -17.72 9.99
N ALA A 462 -20.52 -18.05 10.41
CA ALA A 462 -21.11 -19.38 10.22
C ALA A 462 -21.42 -19.76 8.75
N ALA A 463 -21.36 -18.79 7.82
CA ALA A 463 -21.65 -19.01 6.41
C ALA A 463 -20.38 -19.17 5.54
N TYR A 464 -19.20 -18.94 6.08
CA TYR A 464 -17.95 -19.14 5.35
C TYR A 464 -17.70 -20.64 5.08
N PRO A 465 -17.12 -20.99 3.91
CA PRO A 465 -16.80 -22.38 3.61
C PRO A 465 -15.65 -22.89 4.48
N ASP A 466 -15.71 -24.16 4.86
CA ASP A 466 -14.58 -24.85 5.47
C ASP A 466 -13.39 -24.93 4.50
N ALA A 467 -12.19 -24.97 5.04
CA ALA A 467 -10.98 -25.18 4.25
C ALA A 467 -10.88 -26.65 3.84
N ASP A 468 -10.91 -26.92 2.52
CA ASP A 468 -10.79 -28.28 1.95
C ASP A 468 -9.36 -28.63 1.51
N GLY A 469 -8.43 -27.67 1.59
CA GLY A 469 -7.03 -27.80 1.19
C GLY A 469 -6.81 -27.99 -0.32
N LYS A 470 -7.86 -27.80 -1.14
CA LYS A 470 -7.83 -27.92 -2.61
C LYS A 470 -8.27 -26.64 -3.30
N LEU A 471 -9.45 -26.15 -2.99
CA LEU A 471 -10.02 -24.92 -3.49
C LEU A 471 -10.04 -23.84 -2.42
N THR A 472 -10.36 -24.21 -1.18
CA THR A 472 -10.45 -23.32 -0.02
C THR A 472 -9.37 -23.65 1.00
N PHE A 473 -8.84 -22.60 1.66
CA PHE A 473 -7.68 -22.73 2.54
C PHE A 473 -7.87 -21.85 3.79
N ASP A 474 -7.31 -22.30 4.90
CA ASP A 474 -7.25 -21.55 6.15
C ASP A 474 -6.22 -20.41 6.10
N LYS A 475 -6.28 -19.53 7.12
CA LYS A 475 -5.37 -18.39 7.22
C LYS A 475 -3.91 -18.79 7.42
N LEU A 476 -3.61 -19.82 8.25
CA LEU A 476 -2.25 -20.23 8.57
C LEU A 476 -1.53 -20.84 7.38
N SER A 477 -2.19 -21.78 6.65
CA SER A 477 -1.64 -22.32 5.41
C SER A 477 -1.38 -21.23 4.36
N SER A 478 -2.15 -20.15 4.40
CA SER A 478 -2.01 -18.99 3.52
C SER A 478 -0.80 -18.12 3.92
N VAL A 479 -0.61 -17.86 5.22
CA VAL A 479 0.58 -17.17 5.74
C VAL A 479 1.86 -17.90 5.37
N PHE A 480 1.87 -19.22 5.44
CA PHE A 480 3.01 -20.04 5.02
C PHE A 480 3.43 -19.74 3.57
N LEU A 481 2.46 -19.64 2.65
CA LEU A 481 2.73 -19.33 1.23
C LEU A 481 3.17 -17.88 0.98
N SER A 482 3.02 -17.00 1.95
CA SER A 482 3.54 -15.62 1.84
C SER A 482 5.06 -15.54 2.02
N GLY A 483 5.69 -16.63 2.48
CA GLY A 483 7.09 -16.66 2.87
C GLY A 483 7.39 -15.80 4.10
N ASN A 484 6.37 -15.52 4.94
CA ASN A 484 6.51 -14.67 6.11
C ASN A 484 7.56 -15.19 7.09
N LYS A 485 8.48 -14.32 7.47
CA LYS A 485 9.54 -14.59 8.43
C LYS A 485 9.66 -13.44 9.41
N THR A 486 9.28 -13.69 10.64
CA THR A 486 9.45 -12.77 11.77
C THR A 486 9.90 -13.59 12.97
N ARG A 487 10.93 -13.13 13.68
CA ARG A 487 11.41 -13.83 14.88
C ARG A 487 10.32 -13.82 15.95
N ASP A 488 10.08 -14.96 16.60
CA ASP A 488 9.08 -15.09 17.67
C ASP A 488 9.47 -14.28 18.92
N ASP A 489 10.78 -14.13 19.17
CA ASP A 489 11.34 -13.37 20.27
C ASP A 489 11.60 -11.89 19.97
N ALA A 490 11.24 -11.41 18.77
CA ALA A 490 11.35 -9.98 18.42
C ALA A 490 10.36 -9.13 19.24
N PRO A 491 10.67 -7.83 19.46
CA PRO A 491 9.73 -6.89 20.06
C PRO A 491 8.43 -6.83 19.27
N ASN A 492 7.30 -6.71 19.97
CA ASN A 492 6.01 -6.62 19.31
C ASN A 492 5.88 -5.28 18.55
N HIS A 493 5.79 -5.38 17.21
CA HIS A 493 5.60 -4.24 16.32
C HIS A 493 4.13 -3.83 16.15
N ILE A 494 3.22 -4.52 16.83
CA ILE A 494 1.78 -4.27 16.78
C ILE A 494 1.37 -3.56 18.06
N ARG A 495 0.92 -2.33 17.94
CA ARG A 495 0.42 -1.52 19.05
C ARG A 495 -1.10 -1.60 19.09
N VAL A 496 -1.64 -2.36 20.03
CA VAL A 496 -3.08 -2.48 20.34
C VAL A 496 -3.27 -2.50 21.84
N ARG A 497 -4.46 -2.12 22.31
CA ARG A 497 -4.88 -2.46 23.66
C ARG A 497 -5.27 -3.92 23.70
N THR A 498 -4.86 -4.64 24.71
CA THR A 498 -5.20 -6.07 24.87
C THR A 498 -6.44 -6.29 25.74
N ASP A 499 -6.76 -5.33 26.62
CA ASP A 499 -7.94 -5.28 27.48
C ASP A 499 -9.13 -4.64 26.72
N VAL A 500 -9.72 -5.32 25.77
CA VAL A 500 -10.78 -4.78 24.91
C VAL A 500 -12.05 -5.61 25.00
N PRO A 501 -13.23 -5.02 24.67
CA PRO A 501 -14.47 -5.79 24.60
C PRO A 501 -14.39 -6.93 23.58
N LYS A 502 -15.16 -7.98 23.85
CA LYS A 502 -15.22 -9.18 23.00
C LYS A 502 -15.48 -8.86 21.52
N GLU A 503 -16.42 -7.96 21.25
CA GLU A 503 -16.76 -7.56 19.87
C GLU A 503 -15.60 -6.90 19.12
N LEU A 504 -14.70 -6.19 19.83
CA LEU A 504 -13.51 -5.60 19.21
C LEU A 504 -12.43 -6.66 18.98
N ALA A 505 -12.24 -7.57 19.92
CA ALA A 505 -11.33 -8.69 19.77
C ALA A 505 -11.74 -9.58 18.58
N GLU A 506 -13.02 -9.95 18.48
CA GLU A 506 -13.60 -10.70 17.35
C GLU A 506 -13.46 -9.94 16.02
N LEU A 507 -13.66 -8.59 16.01
CA LEU A 507 -13.44 -7.78 14.81
C LEU A 507 -11.99 -7.91 14.31
N TRP A 508 -11.00 -7.83 15.20
CA TRP A 508 -9.60 -7.97 14.82
C TRP A 508 -9.25 -9.38 14.37
N GLU A 509 -9.81 -10.41 15.03
CA GLU A 509 -9.63 -11.82 14.67
C GLU A 509 -10.16 -12.11 13.27
N HIS A 510 -11.38 -11.68 12.97
CA HIS A 510 -11.99 -11.89 11.65
C HIS A 510 -11.32 -11.07 10.55
N MET A 511 -11.10 -9.76 10.81
CA MET A 511 -10.49 -8.85 9.84
C MET A 511 -9.07 -9.28 9.45
N CYS A 512 -8.30 -9.82 10.42
CA CYS A 512 -6.91 -10.20 10.17
C CYS A 512 -6.82 -11.39 9.19
N PRO A 513 -6.14 -11.23 8.05
CA PRO A 513 -6.02 -12.31 7.07
C PRO A 513 -4.94 -13.35 7.43
N ALA A 514 -4.18 -13.09 8.52
CA ALA A 514 -2.98 -13.85 8.90
C ALA A 514 -3.06 -14.47 10.30
N GLN A 515 -4.24 -14.49 10.90
CA GLN A 515 -4.47 -15.08 12.24
C GLN A 515 -3.47 -14.57 13.31
N VAL A 516 -3.35 -13.24 13.38
CA VAL A 516 -2.49 -12.55 14.38
C VAL A 516 -3.23 -12.38 15.70
N TYR A 517 -4.54 -12.22 15.68
CA TYR A 517 -5.38 -11.92 16.82
C TYR A 517 -6.29 -13.11 17.13
N GLU A 518 -6.42 -13.41 18.41
CA GLU A 518 -7.35 -14.42 18.94
C GLU A 518 -8.14 -13.79 20.09
N ALA A 519 -9.46 -13.81 19.98
CA ALA A 519 -10.35 -13.31 21.01
C ALA A 519 -10.36 -14.28 22.20
N VAL A 520 -10.04 -13.76 23.38
CA VAL A 520 -9.99 -14.54 24.63
C VAL A 520 -10.88 -13.89 25.69
N GLU A 521 -11.08 -14.60 26.81
CA GLU A 521 -11.82 -14.02 27.95
C GLU A 521 -11.09 -12.77 28.48
N GLY A 522 -11.77 -11.62 28.40
CA GLY A 522 -11.23 -10.33 28.88
C GLY A 522 -10.38 -9.57 27.87
N GLY A 523 -10.25 -10.01 26.60
CA GLY A 523 -9.51 -9.23 25.61
C GLY A 523 -9.05 -9.99 24.38
N VAL A 524 -7.81 -9.75 23.96
CA VAL A 524 -7.22 -10.32 22.75
C VAL A 524 -5.77 -10.77 22.99
N GLU A 525 -5.43 -11.96 22.48
CA GLU A 525 -4.04 -12.41 22.34
C GLU A 525 -3.47 -12.04 20.97
N VAL A 526 -2.16 -11.73 20.93
CA VAL A 526 -1.48 -11.22 19.72
C VAL A 526 -0.26 -12.08 19.39
N THR A 527 -0.32 -12.79 18.26
CA THR A 527 0.79 -13.57 17.70
C THR A 527 1.46 -12.76 16.59
N ALA A 528 2.38 -11.85 16.99
CA ALA A 528 3.01 -10.91 16.07
C ALA A 528 3.85 -11.55 14.96
N SER A 529 4.38 -12.77 15.17
CA SER A 529 5.16 -13.51 14.18
C SER A 529 4.35 -13.93 12.95
N ASN A 530 3.01 -14.04 13.05
CA ASN A 530 2.15 -14.31 11.92
C ASN A 530 1.91 -13.06 11.04
N CYS A 531 2.26 -11.87 11.52
CA CYS A 531 1.91 -10.61 10.87
C CYS A 531 2.61 -10.43 9.51
N VAL A 532 1.84 -10.41 8.43
CA VAL A 532 2.32 -10.10 7.07
C VAL A 532 2.38 -8.60 6.77
N GLN A 533 2.27 -7.75 7.78
CA GLN A 533 2.35 -6.29 7.70
C GLN A 533 1.39 -5.69 6.65
N CYS A 534 0.19 -6.23 6.56
CA CYS A 534 -0.82 -5.75 5.61
C CYS A 534 -1.36 -4.35 5.95
N GLY A 535 -1.32 -3.94 7.21
CA GLY A 535 -1.77 -2.63 7.69
C GLY A 535 -3.22 -2.57 8.18
N ALA A 536 -4.03 -3.62 8.04
CA ALA A 536 -5.45 -3.58 8.36
C ALA A 536 -5.77 -3.10 9.78
N ILE A 537 -4.97 -3.49 10.77
CA ILE A 537 -5.17 -3.11 12.17
C ILE A 537 -5.16 -1.59 12.39
N THR A 538 -4.36 -0.85 11.62
CA THR A 538 -4.28 0.61 11.74
C THR A 538 -5.61 1.30 11.37
N ALA A 539 -6.41 0.69 10.50
CA ALA A 539 -7.74 1.18 10.15
C ALA A 539 -8.80 0.86 11.22
N LYS A 540 -8.53 -0.04 12.17
CA LYS A 540 -9.51 -0.57 13.14
C LYS A 540 -9.06 -0.46 14.60
N GLY A 541 -8.30 0.59 14.94
CA GLY A 541 -7.98 0.93 16.33
C GLY A 541 -6.66 0.39 16.86
N GLY A 542 -5.77 -0.10 15.97
CA GLY A 542 -4.38 -0.41 16.31
C GLY A 542 -3.38 0.43 15.54
N ARG A 543 -2.10 0.12 15.67
CA ARG A 543 -1.01 0.73 14.91
C ARG A 543 0.09 -0.28 14.66
N LEU A 544 0.64 -0.29 13.43
CA LEU A 544 1.89 -0.97 13.14
C LEU A 544 3.05 0.01 13.30
N THR A 545 4.11 -0.44 13.95
CA THR A 545 5.42 0.22 13.96
C THR A 545 6.38 -0.62 13.13
N PRO A 546 7.53 -0.09 12.66
CA PRO A 546 8.46 -0.89 11.90
C PRO A 546 8.99 -2.06 12.74
N PRO A 547 8.88 -3.31 12.27
CA PRO A 547 9.59 -4.42 12.88
C PRO A 547 11.09 -4.33 12.55
N GLU A 548 11.89 -5.23 13.13
CA GLU A 548 13.28 -5.41 12.73
C GLU A 548 13.39 -5.63 11.21
N GLY A 549 14.40 -5.03 10.59
CA GLY A 549 14.63 -5.15 9.16
C GLY A 549 14.79 -6.60 8.71
N GLY A 550 14.28 -6.94 7.53
CA GLY A 550 14.20 -8.30 7.00
C GLY A 550 12.97 -9.09 7.44
N SER A 551 12.19 -8.58 8.43
CA SER A 551 10.97 -9.25 8.90
C SER A 551 9.80 -9.05 7.95
N GLY A 552 8.87 -10.01 7.95
CA GLY A 552 7.61 -9.97 7.21
C GLY A 552 7.57 -10.90 6.00
N PRO A 553 6.67 -10.66 5.04
CA PRO A 553 6.47 -11.53 3.89
C PRO A 553 7.63 -11.43 2.88
N GLU A 554 7.88 -12.53 2.17
CA GLU A 554 8.79 -12.58 1.02
C GLU A 554 8.01 -12.85 -0.27
N TYR A 555 7.21 -11.89 -0.71
CA TYR A 555 6.42 -12.03 -1.93
C TYR A 555 7.30 -12.17 -3.18
N THR A 556 6.94 -13.12 -4.07
CA THR A 556 7.71 -13.41 -5.29
C THR A 556 6.91 -13.23 -6.57
N LEU A 557 5.60 -13.47 -6.53
CA LEU A 557 4.70 -13.47 -7.69
C LEU A 557 3.49 -12.53 -7.54
N THR A 558 3.42 -11.77 -6.46
CA THR A 558 2.23 -10.96 -6.14
C THR A 558 2.23 -9.57 -6.75
#